data_5abd93a2207535a7b10394d562bc4aca
#
_entry.id   5abd93a2207535a7b10394d562bc4aca
#
_cell.length_a   1.000
_cell.length_b   1.000
_cell.length_c   1.000
_cell.angle_alpha   90.00
_cell.angle_beta   90.00
_cell.angle_gamma   90.00
#
_symmetry.space_group_name_H-M   'P 1'
#
loop_
_entity.id
_entity.type
_entity.pdbx_description
1 polymer ?
#
loop_
_entity_poly.entity_id
_entity_poly.type
_entity_poly.pdbx_seq_one_letter_code
_entity_poly.pdbx_strand_id
1 'polypeptide(L)'
;IASGHASLSTITDLAKQAAKRNLNMLGISDHGPATVHSSRSSYFRNLAYAPKKRCGIELLYGVELNILDNDGTVDLDDKILEKLDYAIISMHLPNKKPDTIEKNTFAYINAMNHPKVKIVGHCDDVKYPVDYEALIVAAIHYHVVLEVNNSSLSPDGYRGDTRENIRTILRLSQKYNHPIVLSSDSHGTEHIGDFQYALELIRELAFPETLILNTSSKNFKDFLGYV
;
A
#
# COMPACT_ATOMS: atom_id res chain seq x y z
N ILE A 1 -3.92 -8.72 -4.08
CA ILE A 1 -3.81 -9.94 -3.25
C ILE A 1 -3.97 -11.16 -4.14
N ALA A 2 -3.03 -12.11 -4.09
CA ALA A 2 -2.98 -13.28 -4.95
C ALA A 2 -2.99 -14.61 -4.16
N SER A 3 -2.99 -14.54 -2.85
CA SER A 3 -2.94 -15.72 -1.99
C SER A 3 -3.84 -15.60 -0.77
N GLY A 4 -4.44 -16.69 -0.35
CA GLY A 4 -5.16 -16.80 0.92
C GLY A 4 -6.37 -15.87 1.01
N HIS A 5 -6.29 -14.93 1.94
CA HIS A 5 -7.39 -14.04 2.34
C HIS A 5 -8.19 -13.45 1.17
N ALA A 6 -9.43 -13.87 1.03
CA ALA A 6 -10.42 -13.39 0.07
C ALA A 6 -9.99 -13.35 -1.42
N SER A 7 -8.84 -13.93 -1.81
CA SER A 7 -8.42 -13.97 -3.21
C SER A 7 -8.92 -15.22 -3.92
N LEU A 8 -9.50 -15.01 -5.10
CA LEU A 8 -9.92 -16.07 -6.02
C LEU A 8 -9.06 -16.11 -7.30
N SER A 9 -7.98 -15.32 -7.35
CA SER A 9 -7.18 -15.13 -8.56
C SER A 9 -5.72 -15.54 -8.34
N THR A 10 -5.10 -16.09 -9.38
CA THR A 10 -3.66 -16.36 -9.37
C THR A 10 -2.87 -15.10 -9.80
N ILE A 11 -1.57 -15.06 -9.49
CA ILE A 11 -0.66 -14.01 -10.00
C ILE A 11 -0.73 -13.93 -11.54
N THR A 12 -0.91 -15.07 -12.22
CA THR A 12 -1.05 -15.08 -13.69
C THR A 12 -2.33 -14.42 -14.16
N ASP A 13 -3.44 -14.61 -13.47
CA ASP A 13 -4.71 -13.98 -13.81
C ASP A 13 -4.66 -12.48 -13.58
N LEU A 14 -4.05 -12.05 -12.46
CA LEU A 14 -3.81 -10.65 -12.15
C LEU A 14 -2.94 -9.98 -13.24
N ALA A 15 -1.83 -10.63 -13.64
CA ALA A 15 -0.96 -10.11 -14.71
C ALA A 15 -1.66 -10.05 -16.07
N LYS A 16 -2.50 -11.03 -16.43
CA LYS A 16 -3.32 -10.99 -17.65
C LYS A 16 -4.29 -9.80 -17.64
N GLN A 17 -4.93 -9.57 -16.49
CA GLN A 17 -5.88 -8.46 -16.37
C GLN A 17 -5.18 -7.11 -16.39
N ALA A 18 -4.02 -6.98 -15.74
CA ALA A 18 -3.18 -5.79 -15.83
C ALA A 18 -2.79 -5.47 -17.27
N ALA A 19 -2.38 -6.50 -18.05
CA ALA A 19 -2.08 -6.34 -19.48
C ALA A 19 -3.30 -5.86 -20.28
N LYS A 20 -4.49 -6.43 -20.05
CA LYS A 20 -5.74 -5.99 -20.69
C LYS A 20 -6.09 -4.55 -20.40
N ARG A 21 -5.70 -4.04 -19.22
CA ARG A 21 -5.91 -2.66 -18.82
C ARG A 21 -4.75 -1.73 -19.20
N ASN A 22 -3.81 -2.21 -20.03
CA ASN A 22 -2.63 -1.46 -20.51
C ASN A 22 -1.71 -0.97 -19.37
N LEU A 23 -1.66 -1.69 -18.26
CA LEU A 23 -0.67 -1.43 -17.24
C LEU A 23 0.68 -2.00 -17.67
N ASN A 24 1.77 -1.31 -17.35
CA ASN A 24 3.14 -1.76 -17.64
C ASN A 24 3.74 -2.58 -16.51
N MET A 25 3.27 -2.33 -15.29
CA MET A 25 3.79 -2.92 -14.06
C MET A 25 2.65 -3.16 -13.06
N LEU A 26 2.80 -4.20 -12.24
CA LEU A 26 1.85 -4.56 -11.19
C LEU A 26 2.61 -4.94 -9.91
N GLY A 27 2.28 -4.30 -8.80
CA GLY A 27 2.70 -4.71 -7.47
C GLY A 27 1.76 -5.78 -6.90
N ILE A 28 2.34 -6.85 -6.38
CA ILE A 28 1.65 -7.93 -5.65
C ILE A 28 2.06 -7.83 -4.19
N SER A 29 1.14 -7.52 -3.30
CA SER A 29 1.37 -7.36 -1.87
C SER A 29 0.23 -7.99 -1.07
N ASP A 30 0.34 -9.30 -0.88
CA ASP A 30 -0.60 -10.04 -0.04
C ASP A 30 -0.42 -9.66 1.43
N HIS A 31 -1.47 -9.77 2.22
CA HIS A 31 -1.42 -9.53 3.66
C HIS A 31 -0.36 -10.39 4.36
N GLY A 32 0.32 -9.81 5.32
CA GLY A 32 1.27 -10.50 6.18
C GLY A 32 0.66 -11.65 6.97
N PRO A 33 1.49 -12.53 7.56
CA PRO A 33 1.06 -13.80 8.13
C PRO A 33 0.10 -13.72 9.31
N ALA A 34 0.02 -12.58 9.99
CA ALA A 34 -0.90 -12.40 11.13
C ALA A 34 -2.37 -12.26 10.70
N THR A 35 -2.64 -11.89 9.47
CA THR A 35 -4.02 -11.81 8.96
C THR A 35 -4.62 -13.20 8.83
N VAL A 36 -5.83 -13.38 9.38
CA VAL A 36 -6.56 -14.67 9.35
C VAL A 36 -6.74 -15.11 7.89
N HIS A 37 -6.43 -16.37 7.62
CA HIS A 37 -6.44 -16.98 6.29
C HIS A 37 -5.45 -16.39 5.29
N SER A 38 -4.48 -15.58 5.73
CA SER A 38 -3.38 -15.13 4.88
C SER A 38 -2.33 -16.21 4.65
N SER A 39 -1.37 -15.88 3.79
CA SER A 39 -0.26 -16.77 3.48
C SER A 39 0.77 -16.84 4.60
N ARG A 40 1.37 -18.01 4.74
CA ARG A 40 2.49 -18.22 5.68
C ARG A 40 3.76 -17.52 5.18
N SER A 41 4.69 -17.27 6.08
CA SER A 41 6.02 -16.67 5.77
C SER A 41 6.77 -17.39 4.65
N SER A 42 6.53 -18.71 4.45
CA SER A 42 7.11 -19.48 3.34
C SER A 42 6.66 -19.01 1.96
N TYR A 43 5.45 -18.48 1.83
CA TYR A 43 4.96 -17.89 0.58
C TYR A 43 5.81 -16.67 0.19
N PHE A 44 5.99 -15.72 1.11
CA PHE A 44 6.80 -14.51 0.88
C PHE A 44 8.26 -14.84 0.58
N ARG A 45 8.80 -15.87 1.24
CA ARG A 45 10.16 -16.37 0.93
C ARG A 45 10.26 -16.89 -0.51
N ASN A 46 9.22 -17.53 -1.02
CA ASN A 46 9.18 -18.06 -2.37
C ASN A 46 8.96 -16.96 -3.42
N LEU A 47 8.24 -15.88 -3.09
CA LEU A 47 8.05 -14.74 -4.00
C LEU A 47 9.38 -14.12 -4.45
N ALA A 48 10.41 -14.16 -3.61
CA ALA A 48 11.74 -13.66 -3.95
C ALA A 48 12.36 -14.35 -5.20
N TYR A 49 11.91 -15.57 -5.51
CA TYR A 49 12.38 -16.36 -6.65
C TYR A 49 11.37 -16.40 -7.81
N ALA A 50 10.24 -15.72 -7.66
CA ALA A 50 9.20 -15.70 -8.67
C ALA A 50 9.63 -14.86 -9.90
N PRO A 51 9.20 -15.24 -11.12
CA PRO A 51 9.51 -14.48 -12.32
C PRO A 51 9.01 -13.05 -12.25
N LYS A 52 9.91 -12.08 -12.47
CA LYS A 52 9.61 -10.64 -12.44
C LYS A 52 8.87 -10.13 -13.68
N LYS A 53 8.57 -10.98 -14.65
CA LYS A 53 7.79 -10.63 -15.84
C LYS A 53 6.80 -11.74 -16.17
N ARG A 54 5.53 -11.38 -16.42
CA ARG A 54 4.47 -12.31 -16.79
C ARG A 54 3.43 -11.62 -17.66
N CYS A 55 3.00 -12.29 -18.73
CA CYS A 55 2.02 -11.74 -19.68
C CYS A 55 2.39 -10.36 -20.24
N GLY A 56 3.68 -10.06 -20.42
CA GLY A 56 4.16 -8.75 -20.84
C GLY A 56 4.28 -7.71 -19.73
N ILE A 57 3.76 -7.98 -18.52
CA ILE A 57 3.75 -7.08 -17.37
C ILE A 57 4.98 -7.34 -16.49
N GLU A 58 5.61 -6.27 -16.04
CA GLU A 58 6.62 -6.31 -14.99
C GLU A 58 5.93 -6.52 -13.63
N LEU A 59 6.45 -7.41 -12.79
CA LEU A 59 5.89 -7.74 -11.49
C LEU A 59 6.85 -7.33 -10.38
N LEU A 60 6.34 -6.60 -9.40
CA LEU A 60 7.00 -6.33 -8.13
C LEU A 60 6.33 -7.16 -7.04
N TYR A 61 7.13 -7.80 -6.21
CA TYR A 61 6.64 -8.66 -5.13
C TYR A 61 6.93 -8.03 -3.78
N GLY A 62 5.88 -7.65 -3.10
CA GLY A 62 5.89 -7.07 -1.77
C GLY A 62 5.07 -7.87 -0.77
N VAL A 63 4.80 -7.24 0.33
CA VAL A 63 3.91 -7.70 1.40
C VAL A 63 3.16 -6.51 1.96
N GLU A 64 1.92 -6.69 2.34
CA GLU A 64 1.20 -5.76 3.19
C GLU A 64 1.31 -6.24 4.64
N LEU A 65 2.27 -5.66 5.37
CA LEU A 65 2.58 -5.99 6.75
C LEU A 65 1.49 -5.49 7.69
N ASN A 66 1.15 -6.30 8.67
CA ASN A 66 0.33 -5.87 9.79
C ASN A 66 1.20 -5.22 10.86
N ILE A 67 0.86 -4.00 11.28
CA ILE A 67 1.37 -3.43 12.52
C ILE A 67 0.64 -4.13 13.68
N LEU A 68 1.39 -4.69 14.62
CA LEU A 68 0.85 -5.55 15.68
C LEU A 68 0.64 -4.82 17.02
N ASP A 69 1.41 -3.78 17.26
CA ASP A 69 1.43 -3.04 18.53
C ASP A 69 1.70 -1.54 18.31
N ASN A 70 1.78 -0.81 19.42
CA ASN A 70 2.07 0.63 19.38
C ASN A 70 3.56 0.94 19.16
N ASP A 71 4.45 -0.05 19.29
CA ASP A 71 5.89 0.09 19.02
C ASP A 71 6.23 -0.11 17.54
N GLY A 72 5.23 -0.40 16.70
CA GLY A 72 5.39 -0.56 15.25
C GLY A 72 5.94 -1.93 14.85
N THR A 73 5.84 -2.93 15.72
CA THR A 73 6.23 -4.31 15.40
C THR A 73 5.39 -4.82 14.22
N VAL A 74 6.05 -5.49 13.27
CA VAL A 74 5.41 -6.06 12.08
C VAL A 74 5.48 -7.58 12.06
N ASP A 75 4.65 -8.20 11.24
CA ASP A 75 4.38 -9.64 11.27
C ASP A 75 5.22 -10.50 10.32
N LEU A 76 6.30 -9.97 9.76
CA LEU A 76 7.20 -10.74 8.90
C LEU A 76 8.67 -10.51 9.27
N ASP A 77 9.45 -11.57 9.27
CA ASP A 77 10.88 -11.58 9.62
C ASP A 77 11.71 -10.77 8.60
N ASP A 78 12.67 -9.97 9.10
CA ASP A 78 13.54 -9.10 8.30
C ASP A 78 14.28 -9.84 7.20
N LYS A 79 14.75 -11.08 7.46
CA LYS A 79 15.46 -11.90 6.46
C LYS A 79 14.58 -12.28 5.25
N ILE A 80 13.26 -12.26 5.43
CA ILE A 80 12.31 -12.45 4.33
C ILE A 80 12.02 -11.12 3.67
N LEU A 81 11.79 -10.06 4.45
CA LEU A 81 11.54 -8.70 3.95
C LEU A 81 12.66 -8.21 3.04
N GLU A 82 13.91 -8.42 3.42
CA GLU A 82 15.09 -8.03 2.63
C GLU A 82 15.09 -8.58 1.19
N LYS A 83 14.42 -9.71 0.96
CA LYS A 83 14.34 -10.38 -0.34
C LYS A 83 13.17 -9.89 -1.21
N LEU A 84 12.23 -9.17 -0.64
CA LEU A 84 11.09 -8.58 -1.34
C LEU A 84 11.48 -7.24 -1.97
N ASP A 85 10.67 -6.81 -2.93
CA ASP A 85 10.90 -5.54 -3.63
C ASP A 85 10.56 -4.35 -2.73
N TYR A 86 9.47 -4.46 -1.96
CA TYR A 86 8.98 -3.42 -1.04
C TYR A 86 8.05 -4.02 0.02
N ALA A 87 7.70 -3.22 1.01
CA ALA A 87 6.64 -3.52 1.96
C ALA A 87 5.69 -2.33 2.11
N ILE A 88 4.42 -2.65 2.31
CA ILE A 88 3.36 -1.75 2.76
C ILE A 88 3.15 -2.01 4.24
N ILE A 89 2.90 -1.00 5.05
CA ILE A 89 2.51 -1.16 6.45
C ILE A 89 1.08 -0.70 6.64
N SER A 90 0.27 -1.49 7.33
CA SER A 90 -1.16 -1.21 7.54
C SER A 90 -1.62 -1.67 8.93
N MET A 91 -2.73 -1.09 9.40
CA MET A 91 -3.40 -1.54 10.62
C MET A 91 -4.68 -2.27 10.25
N HIS A 92 -4.85 -3.48 10.78
CA HIS A 92 -6.02 -4.32 10.54
C HIS A 92 -6.56 -4.93 11.84
N LEU A 93 -7.90 -5.04 11.96
CA LEU A 93 -8.51 -5.93 12.93
C LEU A 93 -8.43 -7.38 12.41
N PRO A 94 -8.22 -8.36 13.31
CA PRO A 94 -8.06 -8.23 14.76
C PRO A 94 -6.60 -8.02 15.21
N ASN A 95 -5.63 -7.86 14.28
CA ASN A 95 -4.20 -7.87 14.58
C ASN A 95 -3.78 -6.73 15.51
N LYS A 96 -4.29 -5.54 15.26
CA LYS A 96 -4.12 -4.38 16.14
C LYS A 96 -5.47 -3.74 16.43
N LYS A 97 -5.77 -3.51 17.70
CA LYS A 97 -6.95 -2.74 18.11
C LYS A 97 -6.70 -1.24 17.88
N PRO A 98 -7.74 -0.47 17.50
CA PRO A 98 -7.65 0.99 17.47
C PRO A 98 -7.24 1.57 18.82
N ASP A 99 -6.49 2.65 18.79
CA ASP A 99 -6.01 3.36 19.99
C ASP A 99 -6.15 4.89 19.79
N THR A 100 -5.53 5.70 20.63
CA THR A 100 -5.53 7.16 20.48
C THR A 100 -4.77 7.59 19.20
N ILE A 101 -5.04 8.82 18.74
CA ILE A 101 -4.35 9.42 17.59
C ILE A 101 -2.84 9.30 17.75
N GLU A 102 -2.31 9.67 18.91
CA GLU A 102 -0.88 9.68 19.21
C GLU A 102 -0.28 8.28 19.07
N LYS A 103 -0.93 7.28 19.65
CA LYS A 103 -0.43 5.89 19.63
C LYS A 103 -0.52 5.25 18.24
N ASN A 104 -1.61 5.49 17.51
CA ASN A 104 -1.72 5.01 16.14
C ASN A 104 -0.68 5.66 15.24
N THR A 105 -0.49 6.99 15.37
CA THR A 105 0.52 7.74 14.62
C THR A 105 1.93 7.21 14.93
N PHE A 106 2.24 7.03 16.22
CA PHE A 106 3.54 6.53 16.66
C PHE A 106 3.84 5.14 16.13
N ALA A 107 2.84 4.24 16.13
CA ALA A 107 2.99 2.89 15.59
C ALA A 107 3.33 2.89 14.09
N TYR A 108 2.68 3.74 13.27
CA TYR A 108 3.05 3.90 11.87
C TYR A 108 4.46 4.46 11.69
N ILE A 109 4.81 5.51 12.45
CA ILE A 109 6.14 6.14 12.36
C ILE A 109 7.25 5.14 12.71
N ASN A 110 7.07 4.35 13.75
CA ASN A 110 8.05 3.33 14.13
C ASN A 110 8.19 2.23 13.06
N ALA A 111 7.07 1.78 12.49
CA ALA A 111 7.08 0.77 11.44
C ALA A 111 7.74 1.30 10.13
N MET A 112 7.71 2.62 9.85
CA MET A 112 8.40 3.21 8.70
C MET A 112 9.93 3.07 8.77
N ASN A 113 10.50 2.84 9.96
CA ASN A 113 11.96 2.76 10.13
C ASN A 113 12.60 1.54 9.43
N HIS A 114 11.81 0.53 9.04
CA HIS A 114 12.34 -0.61 8.30
C HIS A 114 12.64 -0.21 6.83
N PRO A 115 13.85 -0.45 6.30
CA PRO A 115 14.27 0.06 4.97
C PRO A 115 13.45 -0.47 3.79
N LYS A 116 12.77 -1.61 3.94
CA LYS A 116 11.87 -2.17 2.92
C LYS A 116 10.46 -1.59 2.94
N VAL A 117 10.09 -0.91 4.01
CA VAL A 117 8.81 -0.18 4.05
C VAL A 117 8.91 1.01 3.11
N LYS A 118 8.00 1.08 2.15
CA LYS A 118 7.94 2.13 1.13
C LYS A 118 6.58 2.80 1.04
N ILE A 119 5.56 2.17 1.59
CA ILE A 119 4.18 2.66 1.50
C ILE A 119 3.50 2.52 2.86
N VAL A 120 2.79 3.56 3.28
CA VAL A 120 1.79 3.48 4.36
C VAL A 120 0.45 3.21 3.71
N GLY A 121 -0.07 2.00 3.91
CA GLY A 121 -1.33 1.56 3.34
C GLY A 121 -2.53 2.12 4.08
N HIS A 122 -3.56 2.50 3.35
CA HIS A 122 -4.89 2.94 3.80
C HIS A 122 -4.98 3.54 5.22
N CYS A 123 -4.04 4.42 5.57
CA CYS A 123 -4.06 5.14 6.85
C CYS A 123 -5.24 6.11 6.99
N ASP A 124 -6.09 6.15 5.97
CA ASP A 124 -7.37 6.86 5.91
C ASP A 124 -8.50 6.16 6.68
N ASP A 125 -8.33 4.90 7.13
CA ASP A 125 -9.35 4.15 7.85
C ASP A 125 -9.78 4.89 9.13
N VAL A 126 -11.05 5.28 9.19
CA VAL A 126 -11.61 6.07 10.31
C VAL A 126 -11.55 5.35 11.65
N LYS A 127 -11.36 4.02 11.65
CA LYS A 127 -11.16 3.22 12.88
C LYS A 127 -9.82 3.51 13.55
N TYR A 128 -8.81 3.94 12.78
CA TYR A 128 -7.46 4.19 13.26
C TYR A 128 -7.10 5.67 13.06
N PRO A 129 -7.68 6.60 13.83
CA PRO A 129 -7.39 8.01 13.67
C PRO A 129 -5.90 8.29 13.89
N VAL A 130 -5.32 9.14 13.05
CA VAL A 130 -3.89 9.50 13.06
C VAL A 130 -3.67 11.00 12.85
N ASP A 131 -2.51 11.48 13.23
CA ASP A 131 -2.01 12.80 12.85
C ASP A 131 -1.34 12.70 11.46
N TYR A 132 -2.06 13.12 10.42
CA TYR A 132 -1.58 13.06 9.04
C TYR A 132 -0.37 13.95 8.78
N GLU A 133 -0.25 15.09 9.47
CA GLU A 133 0.91 15.96 9.30
C GLU A 133 2.17 15.31 9.87
N ALA A 134 2.07 14.71 11.05
CA ALA A 134 3.16 13.94 11.64
C ALA A 134 3.55 12.73 10.76
N LEU A 135 2.55 12.02 10.16
CA LEU A 135 2.84 10.91 9.24
C LEU A 135 3.58 11.37 7.99
N ILE A 136 3.19 12.47 7.36
CA ILE A 136 3.88 12.99 6.16
C ILE A 136 5.29 13.43 6.48
N VAL A 137 5.52 14.13 7.59
CA VAL A 137 6.85 14.53 8.02
C VAL A 137 7.75 13.32 8.25
N ALA A 138 7.23 12.28 8.90
CA ALA A 138 7.96 11.02 9.08
C ALA A 138 8.19 10.30 7.74
N ALA A 139 7.20 10.27 6.85
CA ALA A 139 7.31 9.64 5.54
C ALA A 139 8.42 10.28 4.68
N ILE A 140 8.57 11.59 4.73
CA ILE A 140 9.69 12.31 4.09
C ILE A 140 11.03 11.82 4.68
N HIS A 141 11.12 11.76 6.01
CA HIS A 141 12.35 11.35 6.70
C HIS A 141 12.78 9.92 6.37
N TYR A 142 11.82 8.98 6.35
CA TYR A 142 12.09 7.55 6.12
C TYR A 142 12.03 7.14 4.64
N HIS A 143 11.79 8.06 3.71
CA HIS A 143 11.63 7.79 2.29
C HIS A 143 10.50 6.77 2.03
N VAL A 144 9.33 7.08 2.56
CA VAL A 144 8.08 6.31 2.46
C VAL A 144 7.00 7.22 1.87
N VAL A 145 5.99 6.69 1.19
CA VAL A 145 4.85 7.47 0.71
C VAL A 145 3.54 7.00 1.32
N LEU A 146 2.55 7.90 1.37
CA LEU A 146 1.20 7.54 1.78
C LEU A 146 0.41 7.05 0.57
N GLU A 147 -0.40 6.03 0.80
CA GLU A 147 -1.33 5.50 -0.17
C GLU A 147 -2.61 6.35 -0.24
N VAL A 148 -3.09 6.57 -1.44
CA VAL A 148 -4.46 6.97 -1.73
C VAL A 148 -5.18 5.74 -2.26
N ASN A 149 -5.94 5.09 -1.38
CA ASN A 149 -6.55 3.79 -1.64
C ASN A 149 -7.93 3.96 -2.29
N ASN A 150 -8.07 3.47 -3.54
CA ASN A 150 -9.32 3.59 -4.28
C ASN A 150 -10.46 2.76 -3.66
N SER A 151 -10.15 1.61 -3.07
CA SER A 151 -11.14 0.74 -2.40
C SER A 151 -11.72 1.41 -1.14
N SER A 152 -10.92 2.22 -0.42
CA SER A 152 -11.40 3.00 0.73
C SER A 152 -12.46 4.04 0.35
N LEU A 153 -12.41 4.54 -0.89
CA LEU A 153 -13.32 5.55 -1.42
C LEU A 153 -14.57 4.97 -2.07
N SER A 154 -14.61 3.65 -2.27
CA SER A 154 -15.76 2.96 -2.84
C SER A 154 -17.01 3.13 -1.95
N PRO A 155 -18.20 3.28 -2.53
CA PRO A 155 -19.46 3.25 -1.77
C PRO A 155 -19.63 1.99 -0.93
N ASP A 156 -19.05 0.87 -1.36
CA ASP A 156 -19.05 -0.42 -0.66
C ASP A 156 -17.83 -0.59 0.27
N GLY A 157 -17.06 0.47 0.49
CA GLY A 157 -15.86 0.46 1.32
C GLY A 157 -16.20 0.22 2.81
N TYR A 158 -15.44 -0.66 3.46
CA TYR A 158 -15.68 -1.04 4.86
C TYR A 158 -14.91 -0.18 5.89
N ARG A 159 -14.11 0.81 5.43
CA ARG A 159 -13.27 1.68 6.28
C ARG A 159 -14.00 2.92 6.79
N GLY A 160 -15.29 3.08 6.48
CA GLY A 160 -16.10 4.25 6.83
C GLY A 160 -15.99 5.38 5.81
N ASP A 161 -16.41 6.60 6.18
CA ASP A 161 -16.25 7.76 5.29
C ASP A 161 -14.81 8.29 5.37
N THR A 162 -13.99 7.86 4.43
CA THR A 162 -12.56 8.18 4.37
C THR A 162 -12.24 9.41 3.52
N ARG A 163 -13.23 10.03 2.87
CA ARG A 163 -13.01 11.12 1.90
C ARG A 163 -12.26 12.31 2.48
N GLU A 164 -12.64 12.77 3.68
CA GLU A 164 -11.94 13.91 4.32
C GLU A 164 -10.52 13.55 4.76
N ASN A 165 -10.31 12.32 5.19
CA ASN A 165 -8.98 11.82 5.53
C ASN A 165 -8.06 11.86 4.29
N ILE A 166 -8.55 11.35 3.16
CA ILE A 166 -7.79 11.35 1.90
C ILE A 166 -7.60 12.79 1.38
N ARG A 167 -8.59 13.67 1.48
CA ARG A 167 -8.40 15.10 1.17
C ARG A 167 -7.29 15.73 2.01
N THR A 168 -7.23 15.38 3.29
CA THR A 168 -6.19 15.85 4.19
C THR A 168 -4.81 15.34 3.77
N ILE A 169 -4.68 14.04 3.45
CA ILE A 169 -3.45 13.44 2.92
C ILE A 169 -3.01 14.19 1.66
N LEU A 170 -3.91 14.41 0.69
CA LEU A 170 -3.59 15.09 -0.57
C LEU A 170 -3.14 16.53 -0.35
N ARG A 171 -3.86 17.32 0.48
CA ARG A 171 -3.48 18.71 0.79
C ARG A 171 -2.11 18.80 1.47
N LEU A 172 -1.84 17.91 2.42
CA LEU A 172 -0.56 17.86 3.10
C LEU A 172 0.58 17.40 2.17
N SER A 173 0.33 16.39 1.33
CA SER A 173 1.29 15.95 0.32
C SER A 173 1.66 17.09 -0.63
N GLN A 174 0.67 17.89 -1.07
CA GLN A 174 0.90 19.07 -1.90
C GLN A 174 1.66 20.15 -1.12
N LYS A 175 1.28 20.44 0.13
CA LYS A 175 1.95 21.42 1.00
C LYS A 175 3.44 21.12 1.18
N TYR A 176 3.78 19.84 1.40
CA TYR A 176 5.15 19.38 1.64
C TYR A 176 5.88 18.95 0.36
N ASN A 177 5.26 19.08 -0.82
CA ASN A 177 5.77 18.59 -2.10
C ASN A 177 6.23 17.12 -2.01
N HIS A 178 5.46 16.29 -1.30
CA HIS A 178 5.75 14.88 -1.05
C HIS A 178 4.85 14.01 -1.93
N PRO A 179 5.40 12.99 -2.63
CA PRO A 179 4.61 12.15 -3.51
C PRO A 179 3.67 11.21 -2.76
N ILE A 180 2.67 10.73 -3.50
CA ILE A 180 1.73 9.67 -3.09
C ILE A 180 1.78 8.51 -4.06
N VAL A 181 1.16 7.39 -3.68
CA VAL A 181 0.85 6.29 -4.59
C VAL A 181 -0.66 6.05 -4.62
N LEU A 182 -1.21 5.86 -5.82
CA LEU A 182 -2.60 5.39 -5.97
C LEU A 182 -2.61 3.86 -5.97
N SER A 183 -3.54 3.25 -5.27
CA SER A 183 -3.74 1.81 -5.32
C SER A 183 -5.20 1.43 -5.54
N SER A 184 -5.41 0.27 -6.13
CA SER A 184 -6.75 -0.31 -6.28
C SER A 184 -7.14 -1.20 -5.11
N ASP A 185 -6.17 -1.69 -4.34
CA ASP A 185 -6.37 -2.67 -3.26
C ASP A 185 -7.26 -3.85 -3.71
N SER A 186 -6.95 -4.35 -4.92
CA SER A 186 -7.76 -5.36 -5.58
C SER A 186 -7.52 -6.73 -4.98
N HIS A 187 -8.59 -7.39 -4.55
CA HIS A 187 -8.59 -8.77 -4.06
C HIS A 187 -8.91 -9.80 -5.13
N GLY A 188 -8.92 -9.39 -6.39
CA GLY A 188 -9.21 -10.23 -7.56
C GLY A 188 -8.90 -9.48 -8.86
N THR A 189 -9.34 -10.01 -9.98
CA THR A 189 -9.09 -9.41 -11.30
C THR A 189 -9.95 -8.18 -11.58
N GLU A 190 -11.08 -8.01 -10.90
CA GLU A 190 -12.14 -7.06 -11.23
C GLU A 190 -11.68 -5.60 -11.09
N HIS A 191 -10.95 -5.29 -10.03
CA HIS A 191 -10.55 -3.94 -9.67
C HIS A 191 -9.09 -3.58 -9.95
N ILE A 192 -8.33 -4.46 -10.64
CA ILE A 192 -6.93 -4.16 -10.99
C ILE A 192 -6.84 -2.90 -11.84
N GLY A 193 -6.10 -1.89 -11.37
CA GLY A 193 -5.95 -0.62 -12.07
C GLY A 193 -7.22 0.21 -12.10
N ASP A 194 -8.17 -0.06 -11.22
CA ASP A 194 -9.32 0.80 -10.99
C ASP A 194 -8.96 1.90 -10.00
N PHE A 195 -8.98 3.14 -10.47
CA PHE A 195 -8.65 4.33 -9.70
C PHE A 195 -9.75 5.39 -9.78
N GLN A 196 -10.97 5.00 -10.14
CA GLN A 196 -12.05 5.94 -10.45
C GLN A 196 -12.27 6.94 -9.31
N TYR A 197 -12.49 6.47 -8.11
CA TYR A 197 -12.82 7.31 -6.95
C TYR A 197 -11.61 8.16 -6.49
N ALA A 198 -10.42 7.59 -6.53
CA ALA A 198 -9.19 8.33 -6.22
C ALA A 198 -8.95 9.47 -7.22
N LEU A 199 -9.15 9.21 -8.52
CA LEU A 199 -9.01 10.22 -9.57
C LEU A 199 -10.07 11.32 -9.48
N GLU A 200 -11.25 11.06 -8.93
CA GLU A 200 -12.24 12.11 -8.65
C GLU A 200 -11.68 13.14 -7.65
N LEU A 201 -11.10 12.69 -6.54
CA LEU A 201 -10.50 13.58 -5.54
C LEU A 201 -9.22 14.27 -6.05
N ILE A 202 -8.40 13.57 -6.83
CA ILE A 202 -7.21 14.16 -7.51
C ILE A 202 -7.65 15.36 -8.37
N ARG A 203 -8.71 15.21 -9.18
CA ARG A 203 -9.25 16.29 -10.02
C ARG A 203 -9.89 17.41 -9.19
N GLU A 204 -10.69 17.05 -8.18
CA GLU A 204 -11.35 17.99 -7.27
C GLU A 204 -10.35 18.96 -6.62
N LEU A 205 -9.21 18.44 -6.19
CA LEU A 205 -8.17 19.20 -5.51
C LEU A 205 -7.09 19.76 -6.45
N ALA A 206 -7.23 19.56 -7.77
CA ALA A 206 -6.19 19.90 -8.75
C ALA A 206 -4.79 19.40 -8.29
N PHE A 207 -4.74 18.18 -7.76
CA PHE A 207 -3.51 17.60 -7.23
C PHE A 207 -2.50 17.37 -8.37
N PRO A 208 -1.22 17.79 -8.20
CA PRO A 208 -0.22 17.70 -9.26
C PRO A 208 0.08 16.25 -9.65
N GLU A 209 -0.04 15.93 -10.92
CA GLU A 209 0.29 14.60 -11.45
C GLU A 209 1.75 14.21 -11.18
N THR A 210 2.65 15.18 -11.14
CA THR A 210 4.07 15.00 -10.83
C THR A 210 4.33 14.44 -9.42
N LEU A 211 3.35 14.56 -8.52
CA LEU A 211 3.38 13.98 -7.17
C LEU A 211 2.71 12.60 -7.08
N ILE A 212 2.26 12.02 -8.20
CA ILE A 212 1.71 10.66 -8.24
C ILE A 212 2.78 9.72 -8.80
N LEU A 213 3.42 8.94 -7.93
CA LEU A 213 4.57 8.11 -8.32
C LEU A 213 4.25 7.09 -9.39
N ASN A 214 3.11 6.44 -9.31
CA ASN A 214 2.77 5.33 -10.19
C ASN A 214 2.06 5.72 -11.48
N THR A 215 2.11 6.98 -11.88
CA THR A 215 1.87 7.41 -13.27
C THR A 215 2.99 6.91 -14.21
N SER A 216 4.17 6.60 -13.65
CA SER A 216 5.33 6.08 -14.38
C SER A 216 5.96 4.90 -13.65
N SER A 217 6.10 3.76 -14.34
CA SER A 217 6.84 2.61 -13.80
C SER A 217 8.30 2.95 -13.48
N LYS A 218 8.90 3.85 -14.28
CA LYS A 218 10.28 4.32 -14.03
C LYS A 218 10.35 5.09 -12.71
N ASN A 219 9.49 6.10 -12.51
CA ASN A 219 9.51 6.93 -11.31
C ASN A 219 9.28 6.08 -10.05
N PHE A 220 8.37 5.11 -10.13
CA PHE A 220 8.12 4.22 -9.00
C PHE A 220 9.33 3.32 -8.70
N LYS A 221 10.00 2.78 -9.72
CA LYS A 221 11.22 1.97 -9.52
C LYS A 221 12.37 2.82 -8.96
N ASP A 222 12.58 4.02 -9.48
CA ASP A 222 13.59 4.94 -8.97
C ASP A 222 13.34 5.25 -7.49
N PHE A 223 12.08 5.45 -7.09
CA PHE A 223 11.70 5.62 -5.69
C PHE A 223 12.00 4.39 -4.83
N LEU A 224 11.82 3.17 -5.37
CA LEU A 224 12.18 1.93 -4.67
C LEU A 224 13.69 1.69 -4.58
N GLY A 225 14.51 2.46 -5.30
CA GLY A 225 15.97 2.28 -5.38
C GLY A 225 16.41 1.22 -6.40
N TYR A 226 15.58 0.92 -7.40
CA TYR A 226 15.99 0.12 -8.54
C TYR A 226 16.87 0.97 -9.47
N VAL A 227 18.10 0.53 -9.67
CA VAL A 227 19.08 1.11 -10.60
C VAL A 227 18.98 0.44 -11.96
#